data_3f8069b704a7c0e5425fb7508a82201d
#
_entry.id   3f8069b704a7c0e5425fb7508a82201d
#
_cell.length_a   1.000
_cell.length_b   1.000
_cell.length_c   1.000
_cell.angle_alpha   90.00
_cell.angle_beta   90.00
_cell.angle_gamma   90.00
#
_symmetry.space_group_name_H-M   'P 1'
#
loop_
_entity.id
_entity.type
_entity.pdbx_description
1 polymer ?
#
loop_
_entity_poly.entity_id
_entity_poly.type
_entity_poly.pdbx_seq_one_letter_code
_entity_poly.pdbx_strand_id
1 'polypeptide(L)'
;MWTNSLYEKYAPYVQAQLPDVNIEFIVGNNDLDFYKFLQENGGLPDIITCCRFSLHDAAPLKDSLMDLATTNEAGAVYNTYLNSFRNEDSSVNWLPVCADTHGFVVNRGLFEEYGIPLPTDYASFAAACKAFDEAGIRGFTADYLYDYTCMETLQGLSAAELTTTEGRKWRTAYSDPADTARVGLDNTVWPGAFARMEQFIRDTGLTAADLELNYDDVTGMFGKGELAMYFSSSAGVQMFREQGIDATFLPFFSQNGEKWLMTTPYFQVALNRDLEQDAARRVKAMQVLHVMLSEGAQEQILADGQDLLSYSQNVSYHLTHTMEDVRSVVEENHMYIRIASNDFFAISQDVVSKMIAGEYDAGQAYRAFNARLLTERTPDTSDIVLSNETAYSNVFHKNGGNASFSVMANTLRGLYGTDVLVAPASSFTGSVLQADYTQTMARAMIMPNGLMSYRRTMTGAELKDTVRAFVEGCEGGFTPFNRGSLPVVSGIAVQVQENSGSYTLTGITRGGQPLQDDDTVTVTCLATEKQMAPLLQDESRAFERGEATVRNAWSEALSGGSVTLAAPESYITFGGGVMRCGRS
;
A
#
# COMPACT_ATOMS: atom_id res chain seq x y z
N MET A 1 0.69 0.24 1.69
CA MET A 1 2.03 0.36 2.31
C MET A 1 2.25 1.81 2.65
N TRP A 2 2.40 2.14 3.93
CA TRP A 2 2.63 3.51 4.37
C TRP A 2 4.09 3.83 4.12
N THR A 3 4.39 5.02 3.64
CA THR A 3 5.79 5.48 3.56
C THR A 3 6.31 5.77 4.96
N ASN A 4 7.61 5.68 5.17
CA ASN A 4 8.23 6.02 6.45
C ASN A 4 7.91 7.46 6.88
N SER A 5 7.77 8.38 5.93
CA SER A 5 7.42 9.78 6.19
C SER A 5 6.08 9.97 6.92
N LEU A 6 5.08 9.13 6.68
CA LEU A 6 3.82 9.19 7.42
C LEU A 6 4.02 8.89 8.90
N TYR A 7 4.91 7.97 9.24
CA TYR A 7 5.20 7.61 10.63
C TYR A 7 6.28 8.49 11.26
N GLU A 8 7.27 8.90 10.50
CA GLU A 8 8.44 9.61 11.01
C GLU A 8 8.24 11.12 11.09
N LYS A 9 7.46 11.69 10.19
CA LYS A 9 7.25 13.13 10.09
C LYS A 9 5.81 13.54 10.36
N TYR A 10 4.86 12.98 9.61
CA TYR A 10 3.47 13.42 9.63
C TYR A 10 2.76 13.11 10.96
N ALA A 11 2.76 11.88 11.44
CA ALA A 11 2.09 11.52 12.69
C ALA A 11 2.69 12.22 13.92
N PRO A 12 4.04 12.31 14.07
CA PRO A 12 4.65 13.13 15.13
C PRO A 12 4.30 14.62 15.04
N TYR A 13 4.20 15.18 13.83
CA TYR A 13 3.77 16.55 13.63
C TYR A 13 2.35 16.76 14.15
N VAL A 14 1.41 15.90 13.76
CA VAL A 14 0.01 15.95 14.21
C VAL A 14 -0.07 15.90 15.74
N GLN A 15 0.65 14.96 16.37
CA GLN A 15 0.68 14.84 17.83
C GLN A 15 1.27 16.10 18.50
N ALA A 16 2.32 16.68 17.91
CA ALA A 16 2.96 17.87 18.46
C ALA A 16 2.07 19.12 18.42
N GLN A 17 1.16 19.21 17.44
CA GLN A 17 0.18 20.31 17.37
C GLN A 17 -0.93 20.18 18.42
N LEU A 18 -1.11 19.02 19.02
CA LEU A 18 -2.19 18.68 19.95
C LEU A 18 -1.65 18.08 21.26
N PRO A 19 -0.85 18.83 22.04
CA PRO A 19 -0.19 18.30 23.24
C PRO A 19 -1.16 17.83 24.33
N ASP A 20 -2.37 18.37 24.35
CA ASP A 20 -3.42 18.05 25.33
C ASP A 20 -4.35 16.90 24.87
N VAL A 21 -4.12 16.36 23.68
CA VAL A 21 -4.88 15.22 23.12
C VAL A 21 -3.99 14.00 23.12
N ASN A 22 -4.39 12.98 23.87
CA ASN A 22 -3.73 11.67 23.80
C ASN A 22 -4.23 10.93 22.56
N ILE A 23 -3.35 10.70 21.58
CA ILE A 23 -3.65 9.95 20.37
C ILE A 23 -2.98 8.58 20.48
N GLU A 24 -3.79 7.53 20.50
CA GLU A 24 -3.30 6.15 20.41
C GLU A 24 -3.29 5.70 18.95
N PHE A 25 -2.13 5.29 18.46
CA PHE A 25 -1.96 4.82 17.10
C PHE A 25 -2.02 3.29 17.07
N ILE A 26 -2.98 2.76 16.34
CA ILE A 26 -3.11 1.34 16.09
C ILE A 26 -2.71 1.01 14.65
N VAL A 27 -2.15 -0.17 14.44
CA VAL A 27 -1.77 -0.61 13.09
C VAL A 27 -3.01 -1.04 12.34
N GLY A 28 -3.34 -0.29 11.28
CA GLY A 28 -4.45 -0.61 10.39
C GLY A 28 -4.06 -1.55 9.25
N ASN A 29 -5.00 -1.71 8.34
CA ASN A 29 -4.84 -2.42 7.08
C ASN A 29 -5.31 -1.51 5.93
N ASN A 30 -4.87 -1.77 4.70
CA ASN A 30 -5.35 -1.08 3.50
C ASN A 30 -6.61 -1.72 2.91
N ASP A 31 -7.04 -2.84 3.48
CA ASP A 31 -8.23 -3.55 3.07
C ASP A 31 -9.45 -3.00 3.83
N LEU A 32 -10.44 -2.49 3.12
CA LEU A 32 -11.67 -1.96 3.72
C LEU A 32 -12.54 -3.05 4.35
N ASP A 33 -12.46 -4.29 3.90
CA ASP A 33 -13.12 -5.42 4.54
C ASP A 33 -12.60 -5.65 5.97
N PHE A 34 -11.32 -5.32 6.21
CA PHE A 34 -10.79 -5.32 7.57
C PHE A 34 -11.49 -4.30 8.48
N TYR A 35 -11.76 -3.09 8.00
CA TYR A 35 -12.47 -2.08 8.77
C TYR A 35 -13.96 -2.42 8.97
N LYS A 36 -14.58 -3.09 7.99
CA LYS A 36 -15.91 -3.66 8.15
C LYS A 36 -15.93 -4.71 9.26
N PHE A 37 -14.95 -5.61 9.27
CA PHE A 37 -14.80 -6.59 10.35
C PHE A 37 -14.62 -5.91 11.72
N LEU A 38 -13.81 -4.85 11.82
CA LEU A 38 -13.67 -4.07 13.06
C LEU A 38 -15.00 -3.46 13.48
N GLN A 39 -15.76 -2.90 12.54
CA GLN A 39 -17.06 -2.29 12.80
C GLN A 39 -18.05 -3.30 13.36
N GLU A 40 -18.17 -4.48 12.75
CA GLU A 40 -19.07 -5.55 13.15
C GLU A 40 -18.73 -6.11 14.55
N ASN A 41 -17.47 -6.00 14.98
CA ASN A 41 -16.98 -6.52 16.26
C ASN A 41 -16.65 -5.43 17.29
N GLY A 42 -17.12 -4.18 17.09
CA GLY A 42 -16.95 -3.09 18.04
C GLY A 42 -15.51 -2.56 18.17
N GLY A 43 -14.65 -2.89 17.22
CA GLY A 43 -13.24 -2.49 17.21
C GLY A 43 -12.90 -1.30 16.30
N LEU A 44 -13.89 -0.64 15.70
CA LEU A 44 -13.63 0.48 14.80
C LEU A 44 -13.06 1.69 15.56
N PRO A 45 -11.87 2.18 15.20
CA PRO A 45 -11.27 3.34 15.89
C PRO A 45 -12.04 4.64 15.61
N ASP A 46 -11.76 5.68 16.41
CA ASP A 46 -12.36 7.01 16.24
C ASP A 46 -12.03 7.63 14.89
N ILE A 47 -10.78 7.48 14.48
CA ILE A 47 -10.25 8.01 13.24
C ILE A 47 -9.70 6.83 12.44
N ILE A 48 -10.21 6.69 11.24
CA ILE A 48 -9.84 5.62 10.34
C ILE A 48 -9.01 6.21 9.23
N THR A 49 -7.90 5.56 8.91
CA THR A 49 -7.07 5.95 7.78
C THR A 49 -6.88 4.76 6.86
N CYS A 50 -7.05 4.98 5.57
CA CYS A 50 -6.88 3.96 4.56
C CYS A 50 -6.29 4.57 3.28
N CYS A 51 -5.79 3.74 2.37
CA CYS A 51 -5.22 4.23 1.12
C CYS A 51 -5.71 3.45 -0.10
N ARG A 52 -5.71 4.14 -1.24
CA ARG A 52 -5.86 3.57 -2.58
C ARG A 52 -7.14 2.77 -2.83
N PHE A 53 -8.28 3.20 -2.29
CA PHE A 53 -9.58 2.61 -2.54
C PHE A 53 -10.50 3.55 -3.33
N SER A 54 -11.59 3.02 -3.85
CA SER A 54 -12.69 3.77 -4.47
C SER A 54 -13.91 3.84 -3.54
N LEU A 55 -14.84 4.72 -3.87
CA LEU A 55 -16.10 4.82 -3.12
C LEU A 55 -16.88 3.49 -3.10
N HIS A 56 -16.80 2.71 -4.19
CA HIS A 56 -17.42 1.39 -4.28
C HIS A 56 -16.96 0.45 -3.15
N ASP A 57 -15.65 0.41 -2.88
CA ASP A 57 -15.10 -0.44 -1.82
C ASP A 57 -15.46 0.08 -0.42
N ALA A 58 -15.59 1.40 -0.27
CA ALA A 58 -15.92 2.06 1.00
C ALA A 58 -17.43 1.99 1.33
N ALA A 59 -18.28 1.67 0.37
CA ALA A 59 -19.73 1.66 0.50
C ALA A 59 -20.25 0.89 1.73
N PRO A 60 -19.76 -0.32 2.06
CA PRO A 60 -20.20 -1.07 3.23
C PRO A 60 -19.99 -0.37 4.57
N LEU A 61 -19.04 0.58 4.64
CA LEU A 61 -18.73 1.33 5.86
C LEU A 61 -19.54 2.62 6.01
N LYS A 62 -20.28 3.05 4.96
CA LYS A 62 -20.94 4.36 4.91
C LYS A 62 -21.73 4.69 6.18
N ASP A 63 -22.58 3.76 6.64
CA ASP A 63 -23.46 3.98 7.78
C ASP A 63 -22.73 4.00 9.13
N SER A 64 -21.49 3.59 9.16
CA SER A 64 -20.62 3.59 10.36
C SER A 64 -19.70 4.80 10.43
N LEU A 65 -19.72 5.66 9.42
CA LEU A 65 -18.87 6.83 9.31
C LEU A 65 -19.67 8.13 9.40
N MET A 66 -19.05 9.17 9.97
CA MET A 66 -19.64 10.51 10.03
C MET A 66 -19.73 11.11 8.62
N ASP A 67 -20.77 11.90 8.39
CA ASP A 67 -20.83 12.80 7.23
C ASP A 67 -19.98 14.05 7.49
N LEU A 68 -18.96 14.24 6.66
CA LEU A 68 -18.04 15.35 6.70
C LEU A 68 -18.33 16.43 5.64
N ALA A 69 -19.38 16.27 4.81
CA ALA A 69 -19.67 17.11 3.65
C ALA A 69 -19.80 18.62 3.99
N THR A 70 -20.21 18.94 5.20
CA THR A 70 -20.44 20.33 5.66
C THR A 70 -19.30 20.89 6.50
N THR A 71 -18.19 20.15 6.64
CA THR A 71 -17.00 20.63 7.38
C THR A 71 -16.18 21.63 6.57
N ASN A 72 -15.41 22.46 7.27
CA ASN A 72 -14.48 23.37 6.61
C ASN A 72 -13.41 22.61 5.82
N GLU A 73 -13.01 21.46 6.33
CA GLU A 73 -12.03 20.56 5.72
C GLU A 73 -12.53 20.06 4.36
N ALA A 74 -13.78 19.62 4.26
CA ALA A 74 -14.39 19.23 2.98
C ALA A 74 -14.51 20.42 2.02
N GLY A 75 -14.84 21.61 2.55
CA GLY A 75 -14.92 22.86 1.75
C GLY A 75 -13.58 23.26 1.13
N ALA A 76 -12.47 22.83 1.69
CA ALA A 76 -11.12 23.08 1.17
C ALA A 76 -10.65 22.09 0.11
N VAL A 77 -11.39 21.00 -0.12
CA VAL A 77 -11.00 19.93 -1.08
C VAL A 77 -11.47 20.26 -2.49
N TYR A 78 -10.63 19.97 -3.48
CA TYR A 78 -11.00 20.13 -4.90
C TYR A 78 -12.19 19.25 -5.28
N ASN A 79 -13.06 19.79 -6.14
CA ASN A 79 -14.26 19.10 -6.63
C ASN A 79 -13.95 17.77 -7.33
N THR A 80 -12.79 17.63 -7.95
CA THR A 80 -12.35 16.37 -8.56
C THR A 80 -12.41 15.22 -7.58
N TYR A 81 -11.91 15.43 -6.36
CA TYR A 81 -11.99 14.43 -5.30
C TYR A 81 -13.42 14.27 -4.79
N LEU A 82 -14.06 15.38 -4.40
CA LEU A 82 -15.41 15.33 -3.80
C LEU A 82 -16.43 14.64 -4.72
N ASN A 83 -16.37 14.90 -6.02
CA ASN A 83 -17.25 14.24 -6.99
C ASN A 83 -17.02 12.73 -7.12
N SER A 84 -15.83 12.26 -6.78
CA SER A 84 -15.48 10.83 -6.82
C SER A 84 -15.77 10.09 -5.51
N PHE A 85 -15.89 10.83 -4.39
CA PHE A 85 -16.12 10.29 -3.06
C PHE A 85 -17.41 10.79 -2.39
N ARG A 86 -18.29 11.45 -3.14
CA ARG A 86 -19.61 11.83 -2.69
C ARG A 86 -20.59 10.69 -2.89
N ASN A 87 -21.28 10.30 -1.84
CA ASN A 87 -22.36 9.33 -1.89
C ASN A 87 -23.59 9.90 -2.62
N GLU A 88 -24.52 9.03 -3.01
CA GLU A 88 -25.77 9.42 -3.68
C GLU A 88 -26.60 10.43 -2.88
N ASP A 89 -26.65 10.26 -1.54
CA ASP A 89 -27.32 11.18 -0.63
C ASP A 89 -26.56 12.49 -0.39
N SER A 90 -25.50 12.73 -1.16
CA SER A 90 -24.61 13.89 -1.08
C SER A 90 -23.70 13.93 0.15
N SER A 91 -23.70 12.93 1.01
CA SER A 91 -22.73 12.82 2.11
C SER A 91 -21.32 12.55 1.61
N VAL A 92 -20.32 12.92 2.40
CA VAL A 92 -18.89 12.64 2.18
C VAL A 92 -18.32 12.09 3.46
N ASN A 93 -17.90 10.84 3.45
CA ASN A 93 -17.35 10.20 4.65
C ASN A 93 -15.82 10.23 4.70
N TRP A 94 -15.16 10.32 3.55
CA TRP A 94 -13.70 10.25 3.43
C TRP A 94 -13.14 11.54 2.88
N LEU A 95 -12.09 12.07 3.53
CA LEU A 95 -11.36 13.24 3.07
C LEU A 95 -9.91 12.84 2.71
N PRO A 96 -9.32 13.44 1.66
CA PRO A 96 -7.98 13.10 1.21
C PRO A 96 -6.94 13.84 2.04
N VAL A 97 -5.84 13.17 2.36
CA VAL A 97 -4.64 13.80 2.91
C VAL A 97 -3.64 14.09 1.79
N CYS A 98 -3.37 13.12 0.94
CA CYS A 98 -2.50 13.29 -0.23
C CYS A 98 -2.89 12.31 -1.34
N ALA A 99 -2.34 12.56 -2.53
CA ALA A 99 -2.55 11.78 -3.73
C ALA A 99 -1.24 11.28 -4.33
N ASP A 100 -1.28 10.08 -4.87
CA ASP A 100 -0.28 9.52 -5.77
C ASP A 100 -0.67 9.86 -7.22
N THR A 101 0.29 10.03 -8.10
CA THR A 101 0.06 10.42 -9.50
C THR A 101 0.69 9.40 -10.43
N HIS A 102 -0.07 8.92 -11.41
CA HIS A 102 0.33 7.89 -12.36
C HIS A 102 0.34 8.43 -13.78
N GLY A 103 1.34 7.99 -14.53
CA GLY A 103 1.60 8.39 -15.91
C GLY A 103 2.81 7.64 -16.47
N PHE A 104 3.60 8.28 -17.30
CA PHE A 104 4.78 7.66 -17.89
C PHE A 104 6.07 8.25 -17.31
N VAL A 105 6.90 7.39 -16.75
CA VAL A 105 8.28 7.72 -16.38
C VAL A 105 9.14 7.59 -17.62
N VAL A 106 9.92 8.60 -17.93
CA VAL A 106 10.65 8.75 -19.20
C VAL A 106 12.13 9.04 -18.94
N ASN A 107 13.00 8.32 -19.61
CA ASN A 107 14.44 8.58 -19.60
C ASN A 107 14.80 9.66 -20.62
N ARG A 108 14.80 10.92 -20.19
CA ARG A 108 15.09 12.08 -21.04
C ARG A 108 16.49 11.98 -21.69
N GLY A 109 17.47 11.45 -20.96
CA GLY A 109 18.80 11.24 -21.47
C GLY A 109 18.84 10.36 -22.73
N LEU A 110 18.04 9.29 -22.79
CA LEU A 110 17.92 8.46 -24.00
C LEU A 110 17.28 9.24 -25.15
N PHE A 111 16.27 10.04 -24.90
CA PHE A 111 15.65 10.88 -25.93
C PHE A 111 16.64 11.86 -26.55
N GLU A 112 17.49 12.49 -25.73
CA GLU A 112 18.56 13.37 -26.19
C GLU A 112 19.65 12.61 -26.96
N GLU A 113 20.10 11.46 -26.45
CA GLU A 113 21.15 10.63 -27.03
C GLU A 113 20.76 10.14 -28.44
N TYR A 114 19.50 9.70 -28.60
CA TYR A 114 19.00 9.18 -29.88
C TYR A 114 18.39 10.25 -30.77
N GLY A 115 18.31 11.51 -30.32
CA GLY A 115 17.73 12.62 -31.08
C GLY A 115 16.23 12.47 -31.32
N ILE A 116 15.53 11.76 -30.43
CA ILE A 116 14.07 11.55 -30.49
C ILE A 116 13.41 12.64 -29.63
N PRO A 117 12.45 13.41 -30.15
CA PRO A 117 11.76 14.43 -29.36
C PRO A 117 10.87 13.82 -28.28
N LEU A 118 10.79 14.47 -27.12
CA LEU A 118 9.85 14.07 -26.06
C LEU A 118 8.41 14.12 -26.57
N PRO A 119 7.56 13.12 -26.25
CA PRO A 119 6.17 13.10 -26.63
C PRO A 119 5.36 14.29 -26.09
N THR A 120 4.54 14.88 -26.94
CA THR A 120 3.63 15.96 -26.57
C THR A 120 2.16 15.62 -26.81
N ASP A 121 1.90 14.51 -27.53
CA ASP A 121 0.61 13.93 -27.84
C ASP A 121 0.73 12.43 -28.08
N TYR A 122 -0.40 11.74 -28.29
CA TYR A 122 -0.41 10.29 -28.52
C TYR A 122 0.37 9.87 -29.78
N ALA A 123 0.29 10.64 -30.86
CA ALA A 123 0.97 10.29 -32.11
C ALA A 123 2.49 10.35 -31.96
N SER A 124 3.02 11.38 -31.28
CA SER A 124 4.46 11.50 -30.97
C SER A 124 4.91 10.46 -29.94
N PHE A 125 4.06 10.05 -28.99
CA PHE A 125 4.33 8.93 -28.07
C PHE A 125 4.51 7.60 -28.84
N ALA A 126 3.57 7.26 -29.71
CA ALA A 126 3.65 6.06 -30.52
C ALA A 126 4.86 6.07 -31.47
N ALA A 127 5.16 7.26 -32.07
CA ALA A 127 6.35 7.42 -32.90
C ALA A 127 7.66 7.24 -32.13
N ALA A 128 7.72 7.73 -30.88
CA ALA A 128 8.88 7.55 -30.03
C ALA A 128 9.10 6.08 -29.66
N CYS A 129 8.03 5.35 -29.28
CA CYS A 129 8.13 3.91 -29.02
C CYS A 129 8.75 3.16 -30.20
N LYS A 130 8.22 3.40 -31.41
CA LYS A 130 8.72 2.78 -32.63
C LYS A 130 10.17 3.15 -32.92
N ALA A 131 10.55 4.42 -32.77
CA ALA A 131 11.91 4.89 -33.03
C ALA A 131 12.95 4.24 -32.10
N PHE A 132 12.62 4.07 -30.83
CA PHE A 132 13.46 3.36 -29.89
C PHE A 132 13.58 1.88 -30.21
N ASP A 133 12.48 1.20 -30.52
CA ASP A 133 12.51 -0.22 -30.91
C ASP A 133 13.36 -0.43 -32.17
N GLU A 134 13.29 0.46 -33.17
CA GLU A 134 14.15 0.45 -34.35
C GLU A 134 15.63 0.69 -34.01
N ALA A 135 15.92 1.43 -32.94
CA ALA A 135 17.27 1.64 -32.42
C ALA A 135 17.79 0.50 -31.50
N GLY A 136 16.95 -0.50 -31.23
CA GLY A 136 17.30 -1.63 -30.37
C GLY A 136 17.14 -1.35 -28.87
N ILE A 137 16.46 -0.27 -28.50
CA ILE A 137 16.05 0.07 -27.14
C ILE A 137 14.55 -0.18 -27.03
N ARG A 138 14.10 -0.86 -25.96
CA ARG A 138 12.66 -1.04 -25.72
C ARG A 138 12.00 0.34 -25.56
N GLY A 139 11.03 0.68 -26.42
CA GLY A 139 10.37 1.99 -26.39
C GLY A 139 9.48 2.14 -25.17
N PHE A 140 8.65 1.12 -24.89
CA PHE A 140 7.74 1.12 -23.76
C PHE A 140 7.47 -0.30 -23.25
N THR A 141 7.34 -0.45 -21.92
CA THR A 141 6.68 -1.57 -21.24
C THR A 141 6.20 -1.15 -19.85
N ALA A 142 5.66 -2.07 -19.05
CA ALA A 142 5.33 -1.88 -17.64
C ALA A 142 5.30 -3.24 -16.92
N ASP A 143 5.10 -3.22 -15.62
CA ASP A 143 5.02 -4.40 -14.76
C ASP A 143 3.65 -5.11 -14.86
N TYR A 144 3.32 -5.58 -16.08
CA TYR A 144 2.03 -6.19 -16.40
C TYR A 144 1.75 -7.54 -15.72
N LEU A 145 2.70 -8.07 -14.97
CA LEU A 145 2.47 -9.18 -14.05
C LEU A 145 1.41 -8.83 -12.99
N TYR A 146 1.20 -7.55 -12.71
CA TYR A 146 0.30 -7.07 -11.66
C TYR A 146 -1.03 -6.57 -12.20
N ASP A 147 -2.09 -6.85 -11.44
CA ASP A 147 -3.48 -6.50 -11.75
C ASP A 147 -3.69 -4.97 -11.79
N TYR A 148 -3.05 -4.22 -10.89
CA TYR A 148 -3.16 -2.76 -10.88
C TYR A 148 -2.62 -2.13 -12.16
N THR A 149 -1.52 -2.61 -12.72
CA THR A 149 -0.94 -2.05 -13.95
C THR A 149 -1.87 -2.21 -15.15
N CYS A 150 -2.48 -3.40 -15.30
CA CYS A 150 -3.48 -3.66 -16.33
C CYS A 150 -4.68 -2.71 -16.21
N MET A 151 -5.22 -2.57 -15.00
CA MET A 151 -6.37 -1.72 -14.72
C MET A 151 -6.05 -0.23 -14.92
N GLU A 152 -4.90 0.21 -14.42
CA GLU A 152 -4.49 1.62 -14.47
C GLU A 152 -4.16 2.07 -15.89
N THR A 153 -3.52 1.21 -16.68
CA THR A 153 -3.27 1.51 -18.10
C THR A 153 -4.58 1.69 -18.87
N LEU A 154 -5.54 0.76 -18.71
CA LEU A 154 -6.85 0.85 -19.36
C LEU A 154 -7.60 2.13 -18.98
N GLN A 155 -7.63 2.48 -17.69
CA GLN A 155 -8.33 3.67 -17.21
C GLN A 155 -7.59 4.97 -17.56
N GLY A 156 -6.26 5.01 -17.44
CA GLY A 156 -5.45 6.18 -17.75
C GLY A 156 -5.58 6.61 -19.21
N LEU A 157 -5.51 5.65 -20.13
CA LEU A 157 -5.74 5.88 -21.56
C LEU A 157 -7.16 6.37 -21.87
N SER A 158 -8.10 6.16 -20.97
CA SER A 158 -9.52 6.48 -21.12
C SER A 158 -10.00 7.61 -20.20
N ALA A 159 -9.07 8.29 -19.52
CA ALA A 159 -9.40 9.30 -18.52
C ALA A 159 -10.27 10.44 -19.09
N ALA A 160 -9.98 10.89 -20.31
CA ALA A 160 -10.76 11.93 -20.99
C ALA A 160 -12.24 11.54 -21.12
N GLU A 161 -12.54 10.31 -21.51
CA GLU A 161 -13.91 9.84 -21.72
C GLU A 161 -14.60 9.51 -20.40
N LEU A 162 -13.88 8.93 -19.45
CA LEU A 162 -14.39 8.61 -18.12
C LEU A 162 -14.73 9.85 -17.28
N THR A 163 -14.22 11.01 -17.66
CA THR A 163 -14.53 12.31 -17.04
C THR A 163 -15.63 13.10 -17.75
N THR A 164 -16.11 12.63 -18.91
CA THR A 164 -17.31 13.20 -19.55
C THR A 164 -18.56 13.05 -18.70
N THR A 165 -19.63 13.72 -19.10
CA THR A 165 -20.94 13.57 -18.41
C THR A 165 -21.39 12.12 -18.36
N GLU A 166 -21.28 11.38 -19.45
CA GLU A 166 -21.68 9.97 -19.51
C GLU A 166 -20.73 9.07 -18.68
N GLY A 167 -19.43 9.29 -18.77
CA GLY A 167 -18.46 8.58 -17.95
C GLY A 167 -18.68 8.81 -16.45
N ARG A 168 -19.01 10.04 -16.05
CA ARG A 168 -19.35 10.35 -14.65
C ARG A 168 -20.65 9.68 -14.20
N LYS A 169 -21.69 9.67 -15.03
CA LYS A 169 -22.93 8.94 -14.71
C LYS A 169 -22.67 7.47 -14.46
N TRP A 170 -21.91 6.83 -15.34
CA TRP A 170 -21.54 5.43 -15.14
C TRP A 170 -20.75 5.21 -13.86
N ARG A 171 -19.75 6.05 -13.58
CA ARG A 171 -18.94 5.95 -12.34
C ARG A 171 -19.79 6.09 -11.08
N THR A 172 -20.75 7.02 -11.07
CA THR A 172 -21.69 7.21 -9.96
C THR A 172 -22.55 5.96 -9.77
N ALA A 173 -23.14 5.42 -10.82
CA ALA A 173 -23.93 4.22 -10.76
C ALA A 173 -23.10 3.00 -10.30
N TYR A 174 -21.89 2.85 -10.81
CA TYR A 174 -20.98 1.77 -10.40
C TYR A 174 -20.60 1.85 -8.91
N SER A 175 -20.46 3.07 -8.38
CA SER A 175 -20.07 3.33 -6.99
C SER A 175 -21.25 3.38 -6.02
N ASP A 176 -22.50 3.23 -6.50
CA ASP A 176 -23.69 3.32 -5.64
C ASP A 176 -23.82 2.07 -4.74
N PRO A 177 -23.73 2.25 -3.41
CA PRO A 177 -23.84 1.13 -2.48
C PRO A 177 -25.28 0.61 -2.34
N ALA A 178 -26.30 1.41 -2.70
CA ALA A 178 -27.69 1.04 -2.56
C ALA A 178 -28.16 0.15 -3.72
N ASP A 179 -27.47 0.15 -4.85
CA ASP A 179 -27.81 -0.70 -5.98
C ASP A 179 -27.30 -2.13 -5.76
N THR A 180 -28.21 -3.00 -5.38
CA THR A 180 -27.96 -4.45 -5.32
C THR A 180 -27.90 -5.10 -6.69
N ALA A 181 -28.31 -4.39 -7.74
CA ALA A 181 -28.13 -4.76 -9.13
C ALA A 181 -26.70 -4.39 -9.56
N ARG A 182 -25.96 -5.37 -10.06
CA ARG A 182 -24.60 -5.10 -10.56
C ARG A 182 -24.65 -4.20 -11.78
N VAL A 183 -23.88 -3.13 -11.74
CA VAL A 183 -23.70 -2.21 -12.85
C VAL A 183 -22.59 -2.74 -13.74
N GLY A 184 -22.93 -3.07 -14.98
CA GLY A 184 -21.97 -3.43 -16.01
C GLY A 184 -21.26 -2.21 -16.60
N LEU A 185 -20.37 -2.45 -17.53
CA LEU A 185 -19.71 -1.38 -18.27
C LEU A 185 -20.71 -0.63 -19.15
N ASP A 186 -20.63 0.69 -19.14
CA ASP A 186 -21.41 1.53 -20.03
C ASP A 186 -21.05 1.28 -21.49
N ASN A 187 -22.05 1.16 -22.35
CA ASN A 187 -21.88 0.86 -23.77
C ASN A 187 -21.56 2.09 -24.63
N THR A 188 -21.49 3.28 -24.07
CA THR A 188 -21.13 4.52 -24.76
C THR A 188 -19.65 4.87 -24.58
N VAL A 189 -19.09 4.65 -23.39
CA VAL A 189 -17.72 5.02 -23.04
C VAL A 189 -16.75 3.85 -23.21
N TRP A 190 -17.06 2.71 -22.64
CA TRP A 190 -16.12 1.59 -22.50
C TRP A 190 -15.71 0.89 -23.81
N PRO A 191 -16.57 0.75 -24.83
CA PRO A 191 -16.12 0.21 -26.12
C PRO A 191 -14.97 1.02 -26.74
N GLY A 192 -15.01 2.35 -26.61
CA GLY A 192 -13.91 3.24 -27.02
C GLY A 192 -12.65 3.06 -26.16
N ALA A 193 -12.80 2.82 -24.86
CA ALA A 193 -11.69 2.54 -23.95
C ALA A 193 -10.91 1.28 -24.35
N PHE A 194 -11.61 0.18 -24.63
CA PHE A 194 -10.97 -1.04 -25.11
C PHE A 194 -10.35 -0.91 -26.51
N ALA A 195 -10.98 -0.14 -27.41
CA ALA A 195 -10.38 0.15 -28.72
C ALA A 195 -9.06 0.94 -28.60
N ARG A 196 -8.98 1.88 -27.65
CA ARG A 196 -7.71 2.59 -27.34
C ARG A 196 -6.67 1.69 -26.74
N MET A 197 -7.06 0.80 -25.82
CA MET A 197 -6.12 -0.18 -25.25
C MET A 197 -5.55 -1.10 -26.34
N GLU A 198 -6.39 -1.59 -27.27
CA GLU A 198 -5.94 -2.37 -28.41
C GLU A 198 -4.97 -1.61 -29.31
N GLN A 199 -5.26 -0.34 -29.59
CA GLN A 199 -4.36 0.53 -30.36
C GLN A 199 -3.04 0.74 -29.60
N PHE A 200 -3.10 1.04 -28.30
CA PHE A 200 -1.92 1.24 -27.46
C PHE A 200 -1.01 0.01 -27.45
N ILE A 201 -1.57 -1.20 -27.32
CA ILE A 201 -0.82 -2.46 -27.39
C ILE A 201 -0.07 -2.58 -28.71
N ARG A 202 -0.73 -2.28 -29.84
CA ARG A 202 -0.09 -2.31 -31.16
C ARG A 202 1.03 -1.29 -31.31
N ASP A 203 0.77 -0.06 -30.87
CA ASP A 203 1.66 1.08 -31.09
C ASP A 203 2.90 1.02 -30.18
N THR A 204 2.79 0.37 -29.02
CA THR A 204 3.89 0.14 -28.06
C THR A 204 4.60 -1.19 -28.26
N GLY A 205 4.08 -2.07 -29.12
CA GLY A 205 4.65 -3.38 -29.39
C GLY A 205 4.61 -4.32 -28.18
N LEU A 206 3.63 -4.17 -27.27
CA LEU A 206 3.44 -5.09 -26.13
C LEU A 206 3.09 -6.50 -26.62
N THR A 207 3.62 -7.52 -25.95
CA THR A 207 3.47 -8.92 -26.28
C THR A 207 3.27 -9.77 -25.02
N ALA A 208 2.99 -11.06 -25.18
CA ALA A 208 2.86 -11.98 -24.04
C ALA A 208 4.11 -12.02 -23.14
N ALA A 209 5.30 -11.69 -23.65
CA ALA A 209 6.52 -11.63 -22.84
C ALA A 209 6.49 -10.48 -21.79
N ASP A 210 5.76 -9.41 -22.09
CA ASP A 210 5.63 -8.28 -21.14
C ASP A 210 4.76 -8.65 -19.94
N LEU A 211 3.94 -9.70 -20.02
CA LEU A 211 3.09 -10.18 -18.91
C LEU A 211 3.87 -10.86 -17.78
N GLU A 212 5.11 -11.24 -18.03
CA GLU A 212 6.00 -11.87 -17.04
C GLU A 212 6.83 -10.83 -16.26
N LEU A 213 6.82 -9.55 -16.70
CA LEU A 213 7.64 -8.51 -16.10
C LEU A 213 7.02 -8.00 -14.79
N ASN A 214 7.83 -8.05 -13.74
CA ASN A 214 7.53 -7.44 -12.46
C ASN A 214 8.18 -6.04 -12.35
N TYR A 215 7.93 -5.34 -11.25
CA TYR A 215 8.45 -4.00 -11.01
C TYR A 215 9.99 -3.93 -11.03
N ASP A 216 10.67 -4.92 -10.44
CA ASP A 216 12.14 -4.95 -10.39
C ASP A 216 12.75 -5.20 -11.79
N ASP A 217 12.10 -6.00 -12.63
CA ASP A 217 12.51 -6.22 -14.02
C ASP A 217 12.43 -4.92 -14.82
N VAL A 218 11.29 -4.25 -14.78
CA VAL A 218 11.05 -3.00 -15.54
C VAL A 218 11.99 -1.88 -15.07
N THR A 219 12.10 -1.68 -13.77
CA THR A 219 13.00 -0.65 -13.22
C THR A 219 14.46 -0.98 -13.45
N GLY A 220 14.81 -2.27 -13.46
CA GLY A 220 16.16 -2.75 -13.84
C GLY A 220 16.51 -2.45 -15.31
N MET A 221 15.59 -2.67 -16.24
CA MET A 221 15.75 -2.30 -17.66
C MET A 221 15.91 -0.79 -17.84
N PHE A 222 15.07 -0.01 -17.19
CA PHE A 222 15.12 1.45 -17.26
C PHE A 222 16.44 1.99 -16.68
N GLY A 223 16.87 1.48 -15.53
CA GLY A 223 18.13 1.86 -14.89
C GLY A 223 19.37 1.56 -15.72
N LYS A 224 19.32 0.54 -16.58
CA LYS A 224 20.41 0.18 -17.51
C LYS A 224 20.35 0.94 -18.85
N GLY A 225 19.31 1.74 -19.09
CA GLY A 225 19.10 2.39 -20.39
C GLY A 225 18.60 1.44 -21.49
N GLU A 226 18.04 0.29 -21.14
CA GLU A 226 17.46 -0.69 -22.06
C GLU A 226 15.98 -0.43 -22.34
N LEU A 227 15.36 0.52 -21.61
CA LEU A 227 13.95 0.91 -21.69
C LEU A 227 13.83 2.44 -21.65
N ALA A 228 13.13 3.01 -22.63
CA ALA A 228 12.99 4.46 -22.74
C ALA A 228 11.86 5.03 -21.87
N MET A 229 10.72 4.33 -21.80
CA MET A 229 9.52 4.77 -21.08
C MET A 229 8.83 3.58 -20.41
N TYR A 230 8.27 3.81 -19.22
CA TYR A 230 7.40 2.82 -18.58
C TYR A 230 6.26 3.51 -17.81
N PHE A 231 5.15 2.78 -17.63
CA PHE A 231 4.05 3.26 -16.79
C PHE A 231 4.39 3.05 -15.31
N SER A 232 4.24 4.11 -14.51
CA SER A 232 4.40 4.05 -13.05
C SER A 232 3.86 5.31 -12.36
N SER A 233 4.05 5.39 -11.04
CA SER A 233 3.84 6.62 -10.29
C SER A 233 4.98 7.61 -10.47
N SER A 234 4.71 8.89 -10.19
CA SER A 234 5.71 9.97 -10.21
C SER A 234 6.90 9.73 -9.29
N ALA A 235 6.72 8.97 -8.20
CA ALA A 235 7.79 8.58 -7.30
C ALA A 235 8.95 7.83 -8.00
N GLY A 236 8.67 7.15 -9.12
CA GLY A 236 9.69 6.48 -9.94
C GLY A 236 10.70 7.46 -10.54
N VAL A 237 10.31 8.69 -10.83
CA VAL A 237 11.20 9.72 -11.39
C VAL A 237 12.29 10.09 -10.39
N GLN A 238 11.91 10.39 -9.15
CA GLN A 238 12.87 10.76 -8.10
C GLN A 238 13.87 9.63 -7.83
N MET A 239 13.39 8.39 -7.78
CA MET A 239 14.23 7.22 -7.58
C MET A 239 15.37 7.13 -8.61
N PHE A 240 15.07 7.40 -9.89
CA PHE A 240 16.09 7.33 -10.95
C PHE A 240 17.00 8.56 -11.00
N ARG A 241 16.49 9.74 -10.66
CA ARG A 241 17.33 10.94 -10.54
C ARG A 241 18.38 10.80 -9.44
N GLU A 242 18.04 10.17 -8.33
CA GLU A 242 19.01 9.84 -7.27
C GLU A 242 20.10 8.88 -7.74
N GLN A 243 19.83 8.08 -8.77
CA GLN A 243 20.81 7.22 -9.44
C GLN A 243 21.58 7.94 -10.57
N GLY A 244 21.32 9.22 -10.80
CA GLY A 244 21.99 10.03 -11.83
C GLY A 244 21.40 9.88 -13.23
N ILE A 245 20.19 9.30 -13.35
CA ILE A 245 19.46 9.20 -14.63
C ILE A 245 18.58 10.44 -14.79
N ASP A 246 18.67 11.11 -15.94
CA ASP A 246 17.78 12.23 -16.25
C ASP A 246 16.38 11.71 -16.63
N ALA A 247 15.58 11.47 -15.61
CA ALA A 247 14.21 11.01 -15.74
C ALA A 247 13.22 12.17 -15.63
N THR A 248 12.10 12.08 -16.34
CA THR A 248 10.96 12.99 -16.25
C THR A 248 9.65 12.24 -16.26
N PHE A 249 8.54 12.97 -16.08
CA PHE A 249 7.19 12.40 -15.99
C PHE A 249 6.29 12.98 -17.07
N LEU A 250 5.56 12.12 -17.79
CA LEU A 250 4.60 12.52 -18.81
C LEU A 250 3.19 12.01 -18.50
N PRO A 251 2.14 12.77 -18.92
CA PRO A 251 0.75 12.39 -18.72
C PRO A 251 0.31 11.32 -19.72
N PHE A 252 -0.87 10.75 -19.50
CA PHE A 252 -1.60 10.04 -20.54
C PHE A 252 -2.06 11.03 -21.62
N PHE A 253 -1.89 10.62 -22.86
CA PHE A 253 -2.32 11.38 -24.02
C PHE A 253 -3.61 10.79 -24.59
N SER A 254 -4.66 11.59 -24.66
CA SER A 254 -5.90 11.18 -25.31
C SER A 254 -5.87 11.44 -26.81
N GLN A 255 -6.73 10.78 -27.57
CA GLN A 255 -6.81 10.97 -29.02
C GLN A 255 -7.30 12.35 -29.43
N ASN A 256 -8.04 13.06 -28.58
CA ASN A 256 -8.51 14.42 -28.83
C ASN A 256 -7.45 15.50 -28.51
N GLY A 257 -6.23 15.08 -28.12
CA GLY A 257 -5.12 15.96 -27.77
C GLY A 257 -5.10 16.43 -26.32
N GLU A 258 -6.06 16.03 -25.50
CA GLU A 258 -6.03 16.32 -24.06
C GLU A 258 -4.97 15.47 -23.35
N LYS A 259 -4.46 16.03 -22.27
CA LYS A 259 -3.48 15.39 -21.38
C LYS A 259 -4.12 15.15 -20.04
N TRP A 260 -3.97 13.94 -19.51
CA TRP A 260 -4.57 13.54 -18.24
C TRP A 260 -3.56 12.86 -17.33
N LEU A 261 -3.60 13.19 -16.05
CA LEU A 261 -2.94 12.42 -15.01
C LEU A 261 -3.96 11.53 -14.32
N MET A 262 -3.62 10.29 -14.13
CA MET A 262 -4.41 9.45 -13.25
C MET A 262 -3.91 9.68 -11.83
N THR A 263 -4.82 9.90 -10.89
CA THR A 263 -4.49 10.08 -9.49
C THR A 263 -5.18 9.02 -8.63
N THR A 264 -4.53 8.69 -7.53
CA THR A 264 -5.07 7.80 -6.53
C THR A 264 -4.97 8.48 -5.18
N PRO A 265 -6.05 8.61 -4.41
CA PRO A 265 -5.92 9.06 -3.04
C PRO A 265 -4.98 8.12 -2.28
N TYR A 266 -3.77 8.59 -2.02
CA TYR A 266 -2.74 7.78 -1.40
C TYR A 266 -3.02 7.55 0.08
N PHE A 267 -3.62 8.56 0.72
CA PHE A 267 -3.99 8.55 2.12
C PHE A 267 -5.30 9.32 2.33
N GLN A 268 -6.27 8.63 2.93
CA GLN A 268 -7.61 9.15 3.19
C GLN A 268 -7.96 8.96 4.67
N VAL A 269 -8.80 9.83 5.19
CA VAL A 269 -9.23 9.83 6.59
C VAL A 269 -10.75 9.89 6.69
N ALA A 270 -11.31 9.12 7.63
CA ALA A 270 -12.73 9.15 8.01
C ALA A 270 -12.86 9.13 9.53
N LEU A 271 -14.02 9.53 10.03
CA LEU A 271 -14.37 9.52 11.44
C LEU A 271 -15.48 8.50 11.71
N ASN A 272 -15.34 7.76 12.82
CA ASN A 272 -16.36 6.84 13.30
C ASN A 272 -17.63 7.60 13.72
N ARG A 273 -18.80 7.12 13.29
CA ARG A 273 -20.10 7.73 13.62
C ARG A 273 -20.44 7.68 15.11
N ASP A 274 -19.90 6.72 15.87
CA ASP A 274 -20.10 6.61 17.30
C ASP A 274 -19.65 7.88 18.06
N LEU A 275 -18.74 8.67 17.48
CA LEU A 275 -18.36 9.98 17.99
C LEU A 275 -19.54 10.97 18.10
N GLU A 276 -20.62 10.77 17.36
CA GLU A 276 -21.82 11.60 17.46
C GLU A 276 -22.51 11.46 18.84
N GLN A 277 -22.29 10.33 19.53
CA GLN A 277 -22.83 10.03 20.84
C GLN A 277 -21.96 10.55 22.00
N ASP A 278 -20.70 10.94 21.72
CA ASP A 278 -19.76 11.48 22.72
C ASP A 278 -19.19 12.82 22.25
N ALA A 279 -19.82 13.90 22.68
CA ALA A 279 -19.46 15.26 22.28
C ALA A 279 -18.00 15.64 22.65
N ALA A 280 -17.48 15.16 23.77
CA ALA A 280 -16.12 15.49 24.21
C ALA A 280 -15.07 14.77 23.35
N ARG A 281 -15.31 13.49 23.05
CA ARG A 281 -14.46 12.67 22.18
C ARG A 281 -14.53 13.16 20.74
N ARG A 282 -15.73 13.52 20.26
CA ARG A 282 -15.95 14.10 18.93
C ARG A 282 -15.15 15.38 18.72
N VAL A 283 -15.16 16.31 19.70
CA VAL A 283 -14.39 17.56 19.61
C VAL A 283 -12.90 17.27 19.42
N LYS A 284 -12.34 16.32 20.18
CA LYS A 284 -10.93 15.93 20.03
C LYS A 284 -10.65 15.29 18.68
N ALA A 285 -11.52 14.39 18.21
CA ALA A 285 -11.35 13.76 16.88
C ALA A 285 -11.41 14.79 15.75
N MET A 286 -12.31 15.78 15.83
CA MET A 286 -12.38 16.88 14.87
C MET A 286 -11.13 17.78 14.93
N GLN A 287 -10.54 18.01 16.10
CA GLN A 287 -9.27 18.73 16.22
C GLN A 287 -8.13 17.96 15.54
N VAL A 288 -8.09 16.64 15.73
CA VAL A 288 -7.10 15.79 15.04
C VAL A 288 -7.31 15.85 13.53
N LEU A 289 -8.54 15.69 13.05
CA LEU A 289 -8.87 15.79 11.62
C LEU A 289 -8.43 17.14 11.04
N HIS A 290 -8.74 18.23 11.74
CA HIS A 290 -8.33 19.59 11.32
C HIS A 290 -6.82 19.71 11.16
N VAL A 291 -6.05 19.23 12.14
CA VAL A 291 -4.58 19.24 12.05
C VAL A 291 -4.08 18.34 10.95
N MET A 292 -4.65 17.13 10.80
CA MET A 292 -4.27 16.19 9.73
C MET A 292 -4.42 16.78 8.33
N LEU A 293 -5.42 17.63 8.11
CA LEU A 293 -5.72 18.24 6.82
C LEU A 293 -5.18 19.68 6.69
N SER A 294 -4.46 20.17 7.71
CA SER A 294 -3.81 21.48 7.65
C SER A 294 -2.67 21.51 6.64
N GLU A 295 -2.37 22.69 6.10
CA GLU A 295 -1.24 22.91 5.19
C GLU A 295 0.06 22.36 5.77
N GLY A 296 0.41 22.74 7.02
CA GLY A 296 1.64 22.30 7.66
C GLY A 296 1.77 20.79 7.85
N ALA A 297 0.65 20.08 8.10
CA ALA A 297 0.68 18.62 8.19
C ALA A 297 0.86 17.97 6.80
N GLN A 298 0.17 18.48 5.79
CA GLN A 298 0.31 17.97 4.43
C GLN A 298 1.71 18.24 3.86
N GLU A 299 2.32 19.37 4.16
CA GLU A 299 3.70 19.67 3.79
C GLU A 299 4.71 18.64 4.32
N GLN A 300 4.46 18.03 5.50
CA GLN A 300 5.32 16.96 6.01
C GLN A 300 5.36 15.72 5.10
N ILE A 301 4.25 15.46 4.41
CA ILE A 301 4.16 14.35 3.45
C ILE A 301 4.70 14.75 2.08
N LEU A 302 4.31 15.93 1.61
CA LEU A 302 4.66 16.41 0.27
C LEU A 302 6.16 16.71 0.13
N ALA A 303 6.82 17.10 1.21
CA ALA A 303 8.26 17.39 1.25
C ALA A 303 9.15 16.13 1.19
N ASP A 304 8.59 14.93 1.12
CA ASP A 304 9.33 13.67 1.24
C ASP A 304 9.94 13.16 -0.07
N GLY A 305 9.94 13.97 -1.13
CA GLY A 305 10.55 13.60 -2.42
C GLY A 305 9.84 12.50 -3.21
N GLN A 306 8.59 12.17 -2.83
CA GLN A 306 7.78 11.16 -3.53
C GLN A 306 6.83 11.75 -4.57
N ASP A 307 6.95 13.05 -4.86
CA ASP A 307 6.11 13.78 -5.84
C ASP A 307 4.60 13.58 -5.60
N LEU A 308 4.19 13.48 -4.33
CA LEU A 308 2.79 13.40 -3.95
C LEU A 308 2.10 14.76 -4.18
N LEU A 309 0.82 14.72 -4.46
CA LEU A 309 -0.03 15.90 -4.62
C LEU A 309 -1.00 16.03 -3.44
N SER A 310 -1.52 17.25 -3.23
CA SER A 310 -2.65 17.50 -2.33
C SER A 310 -3.91 17.76 -3.14
N TYR A 311 -5.06 17.29 -2.66
CA TYR A 311 -6.37 17.72 -3.16
C TYR A 311 -6.90 18.96 -2.41
N SER A 312 -6.14 19.55 -1.51
CA SER A 312 -6.52 20.75 -0.77
C SER A 312 -6.24 22.02 -1.57
N GLN A 313 -7.23 22.91 -1.66
CA GLN A 313 -7.08 24.23 -2.27
C GLN A 313 -6.19 25.17 -1.42
N ASN A 314 -5.96 24.83 -0.16
CA ASN A 314 -5.18 25.63 0.78
C ASN A 314 -3.68 25.26 0.78
N VAL A 315 -3.29 24.18 0.12
CA VAL A 315 -1.90 23.76 0.02
C VAL A 315 -1.31 24.28 -1.28
N SER A 316 -0.27 25.10 -1.17
CA SER A 316 0.46 25.57 -2.33
C SER A 316 1.26 24.41 -2.94
N TYR A 317 1.05 24.15 -4.23
CA TYR A 317 1.84 23.17 -4.93
C TYR A 317 3.29 23.66 -5.08
N HIS A 318 4.17 23.12 -4.30
CA HIS A 318 5.57 23.08 -4.65
C HIS A 318 5.79 21.86 -5.54
N LEU A 319 5.35 21.96 -6.81
CA LEU A 319 5.69 20.93 -7.77
C LEU A 319 7.19 20.78 -7.78
N THR A 320 7.67 19.59 -7.52
CA THR A 320 9.08 19.29 -7.65
C THR A 320 9.50 19.47 -9.11
N HIS A 321 10.79 19.61 -9.34
CA HIS A 321 11.30 19.70 -10.71
C HIS A 321 10.89 18.51 -11.60
N THR A 322 10.62 17.36 -10.99
CA THR A 322 10.17 16.14 -11.67
C THR A 322 8.77 16.27 -12.28
N MET A 323 7.93 17.13 -11.73
CA MET A 323 6.54 17.35 -12.18
C MET A 323 6.38 18.57 -13.10
N GLU A 324 7.47 19.25 -13.49
CA GLU A 324 7.39 20.47 -14.32
C GLU A 324 6.74 20.21 -15.68
N ASP A 325 7.02 19.07 -16.32
CA ASP A 325 6.48 18.73 -17.63
C ASP A 325 4.97 18.44 -17.62
N VAL A 326 4.40 18.20 -16.42
CA VAL A 326 2.96 17.98 -16.22
C VAL A 326 2.28 19.10 -15.43
N ARG A 327 2.99 20.20 -15.13
CA ARG A 327 2.47 21.34 -14.36
C ARG A 327 1.13 21.85 -14.89
N SER A 328 1.02 22.07 -16.20
CA SER A 328 -0.22 22.57 -16.81
C SER A 328 -1.39 21.62 -16.59
N VAL A 329 -1.14 20.31 -16.64
CA VAL A 329 -2.17 19.28 -16.46
C VAL A 329 -2.72 19.31 -15.02
N VAL A 330 -1.84 19.54 -14.03
CA VAL A 330 -2.22 19.69 -12.62
C VAL A 330 -2.97 21.01 -12.40
N GLU A 331 -2.45 22.13 -12.93
CA GLU A 331 -3.05 23.46 -12.78
C GLU A 331 -4.43 23.56 -13.47
N GLU A 332 -4.62 22.87 -14.61
CA GLU A 332 -5.89 22.77 -15.30
C GLU A 332 -6.84 21.75 -14.65
N ASN A 333 -6.38 21.03 -13.59
CA ASN A 333 -7.12 20.00 -12.90
C ASN A 333 -7.58 18.85 -13.82
N HIS A 334 -6.79 18.54 -14.85
CA HIS A 334 -7.00 17.36 -15.70
C HIS A 334 -6.51 16.09 -14.99
N MET A 335 -7.07 15.86 -13.82
CA MET A 335 -6.78 14.70 -12.98
C MET A 335 -7.97 13.76 -12.96
N TYR A 336 -7.72 12.50 -13.21
CA TYR A 336 -8.70 11.42 -13.15
C TYR A 336 -8.42 10.55 -11.90
N ILE A 337 -9.40 10.43 -11.02
CA ILE A 337 -9.30 9.50 -9.89
C ILE A 337 -9.74 8.13 -10.35
N ARG A 338 -8.83 7.15 -10.28
CA ARG A 338 -9.10 5.78 -10.74
C ARG A 338 -10.21 5.11 -9.93
N ILE A 339 -10.88 4.16 -10.55
CA ILE A 339 -11.72 3.19 -9.88
C ILE A 339 -10.80 2.05 -9.42
N ALA A 340 -10.87 1.70 -8.16
CA ALA A 340 -10.07 0.65 -7.56
C ALA A 340 -10.98 -0.24 -6.72
N SER A 341 -11.50 -1.32 -7.31
CA SER A 341 -12.23 -2.37 -6.60
C SER A 341 -11.58 -3.72 -6.87
N ASN A 342 -11.68 -4.65 -5.93
CA ASN A 342 -11.09 -5.97 -6.07
C ASN A 342 -11.57 -6.70 -7.34
N ASP A 343 -12.88 -6.61 -7.64
CA ASP A 343 -13.45 -7.18 -8.86
C ASP A 343 -12.84 -6.53 -10.12
N PHE A 344 -12.71 -5.20 -10.12
CA PHE A 344 -12.17 -4.47 -11.27
C PHE A 344 -10.69 -4.80 -11.51
N PHE A 345 -9.89 -4.94 -10.45
CA PHE A 345 -8.50 -5.38 -10.53
C PHE A 345 -8.38 -6.76 -11.18
N ALA A 346 -9.06 -7.76 -10.63
CA ALA A 346 -8.95 -9.14 -11.10
C ALA A 346 -9.45 -9.33 -12.54
N ILE A 347 -10.56 -8.66 -12.89
CA ILE A 347 -11.12 -8.72 -14.25
C ILE A 347 -10.19 -7.99 -15.23
N SER A 348 -9.64 -6.84 -14.85
CA SER A 348 -8.70 -6.08 -15.68
C SER A 348 -7.45 -6.89 -16.00
N GLN A 349 -6.87 -7.55 -15.00
CA GLN A 349 -5.69 -8.39 -15.22
C GLN A 349 -5.97 -9.46 -16.25
N ASP A 350 -7.01 -10.26 -16.09
CA ASP A 350 -7.31 -11.35 -17.01
C ASP A 350 -7.63 -10.84 -18.44
N VAL A 351 -8.47 -9.81 -18.54
CA VAL A 351 -8.93 -9.34 -19.86
C VAL A 351 -7.84 -8.58 -20.60
N VAL A 352 -7.12 -7.67 -19.93
CA VAL A 352 -6.04 -6.90 -20.56
C VAL A 352 -4.85 -7.80 -20.90
N SER A 353 -4.52 -8.77 -20.05
CA SER A 353 -3.48 -9.77 -20.38
C SER A 353 -3.81 -10.53 -21.66
N LYS A 354 -5.07 -10.94 -21.85
CA LYS A 354 -5.51 -11.60 -23.09
C LYS A 354 -5.46 -10.69 -24.30
N MET A 355 -5.69 -9.39 -24.13
CA MET A 355 -5.48 -8.41 -25.21
C MET A 355 -3.98 -8.30 -25.56
N ILE A 356 -3.11 -8.20 -24.58
CA ILE A 356 -1.64 -8.14 -24.78
C ILE A 356 -1.13 -9.45 -25.42
N ALA A 357 -1.66 -10.59 -25.02
CA ALA A 357 -1.33 -11.88 -25.64
C ALA A 357 -1.91 -12.05 -27.06
N GLY A 358 -2.75 -11.15 -27.53
CA GLY A 358 -3.40 -11.22 -28.84
C GLY A 358 -4.57 -12.22 -28.92
N GLU A 359 -5.08 -12.68 -27.76
CA GLU A 359 -6.21 -13.59 -27.69
C GLU A 359 -7.56 -12.88 -27.82
N TYR A 360 -7.66 -11.62 -27.38
CA TYR A 360 -8.85 -10.79 -27.45
C TYR A 360 -8.62 -9.52 -28.29
N ASP A 361 -9.54 -9.26 -29.21
CA ASP A 361 -9.72 -7.92 -29.77
C ASP A 361 -10.50 -7.02 -28.78
N ALA A 362 -10.58 -5.73 -29.08
CA ALA A 362 -11.27 -4.75 -28.24
C ALA A 362 -12.74 -5.13 -27.95
N GLY A 363 -13.44 -5.66 -28.94
CA GLY A 363 -14.85 -6.05 -28.80
C GLY A 363 -15.03 -7.32 -27.93
N GLN A 364 -14.14 -8.29 -28.07
CA GLN A 364 -14.12 -9.48 -27.22
C GLN A 364 -13.79 -9.12 -25.78
N ALA A 365 -12.77 -8.28 -25.58
CA ALA A 365 -12.34 -7.77 -24.28
C ALA A 365 -13.47 -7.03 -23.55
N TYR A 366 -14.12 -6.08 -24.21
CA TYR A 366 -15.28 -5.37 -23.66
C TYR A 366 -16.38 -6.33 -23.20
N ARG A 367 -16.78 -7.29 -24.07
CA ARG A 367 -17.84 -8.26 -23.73
C ARG A 367 -17.45 -9.18 -22.58
N ALA A 368 -16.21 -9.67 -22.58
CA ALA A 368 -15.70 -10.53 -21.51
C ALA A 368 -15.66 -9.79 -20.17
N PHE A 369 -15.13 -8.56 -20.16
CA PHE A 369 -15.08 -7.73 -18.96
C PHE A 369 -16.49 -7.45 -18.42
N ASN A 370 -17.39 -6.99 -19.29
CA ASN A 370 -18.77 -6.67 -18.91
C ASN A 370 -19.52 -7.89 -18.35
N ALA A 371 -19.38 -9.05 -18.98
CA ALA A 371 -20.02 -10.27 -18.51
C ALA A 371 -19.53 -10.67 -17.11
N ARG A 372 -18.22 -10.60 -16.88
CA ARG A 372 -17.62 -10.93 -15.58
C ARG A 372 -18.02 -9.92 -14.52
N LEU A 373 -17.98 -8.62 -14.82
CA LEU A 373 -18.39 -7.57 -13.88
C LEU A 373 -19.86 -7.73 -13.42
N LEU A 374 -20.72 -8.25 -14.29
CA LEU A 374 -22.13 -8.54 -13.96
C LEU A 374 -22.33 -9.83 -13.16
N THR A 375 -21.43 -10.80 -13.25
CA THR A 375 -21.64 -12.15 -12.72
C THR A 375 -20.65 -12.56 -11.63
N GLU A 376 -19.41 -12.10 -11.70
CA GLU A 376 -18.39 -12.47 -10.72
C GLU A 376 -18.63 -11.76 -9.39
N ARG A 377 -18.55 -12.52 -8.32
CA ARG A 377 -18.39 -12.00 -6.97
C ARG A 377 -16.99 -12.33 -6.53
N THR A 378 -16.34 -11.41 -5.86
CA THR A 378 -15.23 -11.77 -4.97
C THR A 378 -15.76 -12.91 -4.09
N PRO A 379 -15.07 -14.06 -4.01
CA PRO A 379 -15.54 -15.15 -3.19
C PRO A 379 -15.77 -14.63 -1.77
N ASP A 380 -17.02 -14.55 -1.35
CA ASP A 380 -17.36 -14.35 0.05
C ASP A 380 -17.06 -15.68 0.74
N THR A 381 -15.85 -15.79 1.28
CA THR A 381 -15.47 -16.94 2.10
C THR A 381 -16.08 -16.72 3.48
N SER A 382 -17.40 -16.89 3.56
CA SER A 382 -18.18 -16.73 4.79
C SER A 382 -17.90 -17.82 5.83
N ASP A 383 -17.17 -18.87 5.48
CA ASP A 383 -16.84 -19.94 6.41
C ASP A 383 -15.94 -19.40 7.53
N ILE A 384 -16.39 -19.58 8.76
CA ILE A 384 -15.59 -19.29 9.95
C ILE A 384 -14.47 -20.31 10.04
N VAL A 385 -13.24 -19.84 9.99
CA VAL A 385 -12.03 -20.67 10.03
C VAL A 385 -11.24 -20.54 11.33
N LEU A 386 -11.55 -19.52 12.11
CA LEU A 386 -10.89 -19.23 13.37
C LEU A 386 -11.84 -18.48 14.30
N SER A 387 -11.97 -18.93 15.54
CA SER A 387 -12.70 -18.22 16.60
C SER A 387 -11.73 -17.81 17.70
N ASN A 388 -11.85 -16.60 18.19
CA ASN A 388 -11.03 -16.07 19.26
C ASN A 388 -11.90 -15.40 20.33
N GLU A 389 -11.69 -15.78 21.58
CA GLU A 389 -12.49 -15.30 22.72
C GLU A 389 -11.88 -14.10 23.44
N THR A 390 -10.68 -13.64 23.03
CA THR A 390 -9.94 -12.60 23.76
C THR A 390 -9.40 -11.54 22.80
N ALA A 391 -9.77 -10.28 23.00
CA ALA A 391 -9.18 -9.16 22.29
C ALA A 391 -7.81 -8.80 22.87
N TYR A 392 -6.86 -8.50 21.97
CA TYR A 392 -5.51 -8.09 22.34
C TYR A 392 -5.19 -6.71 21.77
N SER A 393 -4.48 -5.89 22.55
CA SER A 393 -4.06 -4.56 22.14
C SER A 393 -3.19 -4.60 20.88
N ASN A 394 -3.47 -3.70 19.97
CA ASN A 394 -2.68 -3.46 18.75
C ASN A 394 -1.88 -2.14 18.85
N VAL A 395 -1.50 -1.76 20.04
CA VAL A 395 -0.64 -0.61 20.30
C VAL A 395 0.77 -1.09 20.56
N PHE A 396 1.77 -0.43 19.96
CA PHE A 396 3.18 -0.70 20.28
C PHE A 396 3.57 -0.04 21.59
N HIS A 397 4.05 -0.83 22.51
CA HIS A 397 4.62 -0.37 23.77
C HIS A 397 6.13 -0.55 23.77
N LYS A 398 6.83 0.44 24.31
CA LYS A 398 8.31 0.40 24.43
C LYS A 398 8.79 -0.84 25.18
N ASN A 399 8.05 -1.23 26.22
CA ASN A 399 8.29 -2.49 26.92
C ASN A 399 7.11 -3.44 26.71
N GLY A 400 7.39 -4.66 26.29
CA GLY A 400 6.39 -5.69 26.00
C GLY A 400 6.09 -5.86 24.51
N GLY A 401 6.19 -4.82 23.70
CA GLY A 401 5.91 -4.85 22.28
C GLY A 401 4.42 -4.68 21.95
N ASN A 402 3.93 -5.34 20.91
CA ASN A 402 2.55 -5.33 20.46
C ASN A 402 1.88 -6.69 20.74
N ALA A 403 0.83 -6.71 21.56
CA ALA A 403 0.20 -7.95 22.00
C ALA A 403 -0.47 -8.71 20.84
N SER A 404 -1.18 -8.05 19.92
CA SER A 404 -1.77 -8.69 18.74
C SER A 404 -0.70 -9.34 17.86
N PHE A 405 0.44 -8.67 17.65
CA PHE A 405 1.53 -9.21 16.84
C PHE A 405 2.26 -10.37 17.55
N SER A 406 2.37 -10.30 18.88
CA SER A 406 2.90 -11.40 19.68
C SER A 406 2.04 -12.66 19.57
N VAL A 407 0.70 -12.52 19.62
CA VAL A 407 -0.25 -13.63 19.38
C VAL A 407 0.02 -14.27 18.02
N MET A 408 0.12 -13.48 16.97
CA MET A 408 0.36 -13.98 15.61
C MET A 408 1.73 -14.67 15.50
N ALA A 409 2.79 -14.06 16.04
CA ALA A 409 4.13 -14.63 16.03
C ALA A 409 4.20 -15.95 16.80
N ASN A 410 3.58 -16.02 17.99
CA ASN A 410 3.54 -17.25 18.81
C ASN A 410 2.75 -18.36 18.11
N THR A 411 1.63 -18.01 17.45
CA THR A 411 0.82 -18.97 16.69
C THR A 411 1.59 -19.52 15.50
N LEU A 412 2.25 -18.66 14.73
CA LEU A 412 3.06 -19.08 13.58
C LEU A 412 4.30 -19.88 14.01
N ARG A 413 4.93 -19.53 15.13
CA ARG A 413 6.02 -20.34 15.70
C ARG A 413 5.56 -21.78 15.96
N GLY A 414 4.37 -21.93 16.54
CA GLY A 414 3.74 -23.23 16.77
C GLY A 414 3.45 -23.97 15.45
N LEU A 415 2.92 -23.27 14.45
CA LEU A 415 2.63 -23.81 13.11
C LEU A 415 3.90 -24.33 12.42
N TYR A 416 5.00 -23.60 12.50
CA TYR A 416 6.28 -24.02 11.93
C TYR A 416 7.04 -25.04 12.80
N GLY A 417 6.61 -25.28 14.03
CA GLY A 417 7.22 -26.23 14.96
C GLY A 417 8.68 -25.87 15.30
N THR A 418 8.99 -24.59 15.46
CA THR A 418 10.33 -24.11 15.79
C THR A 418 10.42 -23.54 17.20
N ASP A 419 11.64 -23.51 17.77
CA ASP A 419 11.88 -22.95 19.10
C ASP A 419 11.71 -21.44 19.14
N VAL A 420 12.11 -20.77 18.03
CA VAL A 420 12.14 -19.32 17.91
C VAL A 420 11.55 -18.89 16.57
N LEU A 421 10.81 -17.79 16.59
CA LEU A 421 10.40 -17.08 15.39
C LEU A 421 10.88 -15.63 15.46
N VAL A 422 11.41 -15.11 14.35
CA VAL A 422 11.82 -13.72 14.17
C VAL A 422 11.14 -13.16 12.92
N ALA A 423 10.46 -12.04 13.05
CA ALA A 423 9.76 -11.40 11.94
C ALA A 423 9.87 -9.87 12.03
N PRO A 424 9.99 -9.13 10.91
CA PRO A 424 9.73 -7.70 10.91
C PRO A 424 8.31 -7.41 11.42
N ALA A 425 8.09 -6.32 12.15
CA ALA A 425 6.75 -5.96 12.59
C ALA A 425 5.77 -5.73 11.42
N SER A 426 6.30 -5.34 10.25
CA SER A 426 5.54 -5.22 9.00
C SER A 426 4.97 -6.54 8.47
N SER A 427 5.36 -7.67 9.04
CA SER A 427 4.80 -8.99 8.71
C SER A 427 3.37 -9.19 9.22
N PHE A 428 2.92 -8.35 10.13
CA PHE A 428 1.61 -8.45 10.76
C PHE A 428 0.80 -7.18 10.57
N THR A 429 -0.51 -7.33 10.47
CA THR A 429 -1.43 -6.19 10.39
C THR A 429 -2.70 -6.47 11.18
N GLY A 430 -3.38 -5.39 11.54
CA GLY A 430 -4.66 -5.45 12.20
C GLY A 430 -4.60 -5.84 13.67
N SER A 431 -5.77 -5.92 14.27
CA SER A 431 -5.98 -6.25 15.69
C SER A 431 -6.48 -7.69 15.81
N VAL A 432 -6.03 -8.38 16.83
CA VAL A 432 -6.64 -9.67 17.23
C VAL A 432 -7.80 -9.36 18.17
N LEU A 433 -9.02 -9.48 17.65
CA LEU A 433 -10.26 -9.17 18.35
C LEU A 433 -10.89 -10.44 18.96
N GLN A 434 -11.80 -10.24 19.89
CA GLN A 434 -12.75 -11.27 20.29
C GLN A 434 -13.81 -11.40 19.20
N ALA A 435 -13.62 -12.33 18.27
CA ALA A 435 -14.44 -12.46 17.07
C ALA A 435 -14.28 -13.83 16.41
N ASP A 436 -15.21 -14.13 15.53
CA ASP A 436 -15.11 -15.19 14.54
C ASP A 436 -14.52 -14.62 13.25
N TYR A 437 -13.49 -15.28 12.72
CA TYR A 437 -12.76 -14.84 11.54
C TYR A 437 -13.13 -15.69 10.35
N THR A 438 -13.50 -15.04 9.25
CA THR A 438 -13.54 -15.69 7.94
C THR A 438 -12.12 -15.93 7.42
N GLN A 439 -12.00 -16.77 6.40
CA GLN A 439 -10.72 -17.03 5.72
C GLN A 439 -10.05 -15.73 5.25
N THR A 440 -10.83 -14.82 4.68
CA THR A 440 -10.35 -13.53 4.18
C THR A 440 -9.78 -12.68 5.31
N MET A 441 -10.51 -12.53 6.42
CA MET A 441 -10.08 -11.73 7.56
C MET A 441 -8.83 -12.29 8.24
N ALA A 442 -8.81 -13.60 8.48
CA ALA A 442 -7.65 -14.25 9.09
C ALA A 442 -6.40 -14.18 8.19
N ARG A 443 -6.59 -14.31 6.88
CA ARG A 443 -5.53 -14.17 5.89
C ARG A 443 -4.95 -12.75 5.82
N ALA A 444 -5.80 -11.73 5.97
CA ALA A 444 -5.40 -10.32 5.93
C ALA A 444 -4.47 -9.92 7.09
N MET A 445 -4.37 -10.71 8.15
CA MET A 445 -3.48 -10.44 9.30
C MET A 445 -1.99 -10.60 8.98
N ILE A 446 -1.64 -11.17 7.82
CA ILE A 446 -0.25 -11.40 7.38
C ILE A 446 0.06 -10.58 6.13
N MET A 447 1.14 -9.82 6.17
CA MET A 447 1.61 -8.94 5.10
C MET A 447 3.16 -8.97 5.03
N PRO A 448 3.80 -8.63 3.90
CA PRO A 448 3.24 -8.53 2.54
C PRO A 448 2.93 -9.90 1.93
N ASN A 449 2.25 -9.91 0.78
CA ASN A 449 1.89 -11.16 0.09
C ASN A 449 3.10 -12.05 -0.24
N GLY A 450 4.27 -11.46 -0.52
CA GLY A 450 5.53 -12.16 -0.82
C GLY A 450 6.37 -12.54 0.40
N LEU A 451 5.81 -12.48 1.63
CA LEU A 451 6.53 -12.89 2.83
C LEU A 451 6.80 -14.39 2.80
N MET A 452 8.07 -14.79 2.98
CA MET A 452 8.52 -16.18 2.99
C MET A 452 9.00 -16.60 4.38
N SER A 453 9.00 -17.91 4.64
CA SER A 453 9.64 -18.48 5.82
C SER A 453 11.02 -19.03 5.48
N TYR A 454 11.98 -18.82 6.37
CA TYR A 454 13.35 -19.30 6.27
C TYR A 454 13.71 -20.01 7.56
N ARG A 455 13.99 -21.32 7.48
CA ARG A 455 14.23 -22.18 8.65
C ARG A 455 15.68 -22.58 8.75
N ARG A 456 16.18 -22.68 9.98
CA ARG A 456 17.52 -23.19 10.26
C ARG A 456 17.63 -23.65 11.71
N THR A 457 18.41 -24.70 11.94
CA THR A 457 18.94 -25.02 13.28
C THR A 457 20.26 -24.28 13.45
N MET A 458 20.41 -23.53 14.53
CA MET A 458 21.58 -22.70 14.76
C MET A 458 21.98 -22.67 16.24
N THR A 459 23.20 -22.22 16.50
CA THR A 459 23.67 -21.98 17.86
C THR A 459 23.10 -20.69 18.44
N GLY A 460 23.15 -20.53 19.77
CA GLY A 460 22.74 -19.29 20.42
C GLY A 460 23.56 -18.08 19.98
N ALA A 461 24.84 -18.27 19.67
CA ALA A 461 25.70 -17.22 19.08
C ALA A 461 25.17 -16.77 17.71
N GLU A 462 24.87 -17.73 16.82
CA GLU A 462 24.30 -17.44 15.48
C GLU A 462 22.91 -16.80 15.57
N LEU A 463 22.07 -17.21 16.55
CA LEU A 463 20.77 -16.56 16.78
C LEU A 463 20.95 -15.11 17.23
N LYS A 464 21.91 -14.82 18.13
CA LYS A 464 22.22 -13.45 18.55
C LYS A 464 22.60 -12.58 17.36
N ASP A 465 23.44 -13.10 16.44
CA ASP A 465 23.83 -12.38 15.21
C ASP A 465 22.65 -12.19 14.27
N THR A 466 21.80 -13.19 14.11
CA THR A 466 20.59 -13.09 13.29
C THR A 466 19.63 -12.03 13.83
N VAL A 467 19.32 -12.08 15.13
CA VAL A 467 18.44 -11.09 15.78
C VAL A 467 19.05 -9.70 15.74
N ARG A 468 20.38 -9.59 15.90
CA ARG A 468 21.11 -8.32 15.79
C ARG A 468 20.93 -7.70 14.40
N ALA A 469 21.01 -8.47 13.33
CA ALA A 469 20.79 -7.97 11.99
C ALA A 469 19.37 -7.39 11.81
N PHE A 470 18.35 -8.01 12.39
CA PHE A 470 16.98 -7.47 12.37
C PHE A 470 16.81 -6.23 13.24
N VAL A 471 17.50 -6.13 14.38
CA VAL A 471 17.38 -5.01 15.34
C VAL A 471 18.18 -3.79 14.85
N GLU A 472 19.45 -4.00 14.51
CA GLU A 472 20.39 -2.92 14.16
C GLU A 472 20.21 -2.43 12.72
N GLY A 473 19.50 -3.20 11.88
CA GLY A 473 19.03 -2.76 10.58
C GLY A 473 17.81 -1.83 10.61
N CYS A 474 17.25 -1.57 11.81
CA CYS A 474 16.13 -0.65 11.97
C CYS A 474 16.64 0.77 12.22
N GLU A 475 16.12 1.72 11.46
CA GLU A 475 16.41 3.14 11.58
C GLU A 475 15.22 3.90 12.17
N GLY A 476 15.48 5.04 12.80
CA GLY A 476 14.47 5.87 13.47
C GLY A 476 14.23 5.47 14.92
N GLY A 477 14.11 6.42 15.85
CA GLY A 477 13.82 6.14 17.26
C GLY A 477 12.48 5.42 17.47
N PHE A 478 12.31 4.77 18.63
CA PHE A 478 11.02 4.19 18.98
C PHE A 478 9.95 5.28 19.05
N THR A 479 8.98 5.18 18.16
CA THR A 479 7.73 5.93 18.26
C THR A 479 6.57 4.95 18.13
N PRO A 480 5.42 5.23 18.74
CA PRO A 480 4.22 4.41 18.56
C PRO A 480 3.73 4.41 17.10
N PHE A 481 4.27 5.30 16.28
CA PHE A 481 3.97 5.46 14.86
C PHE A 481 4.88 4.61 13.95
N ASN A 482 6.04 4.18 14.45
CA ASN A 482 7.06 3.53 13.64
C ASN A 482 6.76 2.03 13.52
N ARG A 483 5.90 1.71 12.56
CA ARG A 483 5.57 0.35 12.16
C ARG A 483 6.76 -0.30 11.47
N GLY A 484 7.38 -1.28 12.10
CA GLY A 484 8.45 -2.06 11.49
C GLY A 484 9.86 -1.64 11.88
N SER A 485 9.98 -0.72 12.87
CA SER A 485 11.30 -0.35 13.38
C SER A 485 11.98 -1.47 14.19
N LEU A 486 11.23 -2.38 14.79
CA LEU A 486 11.81 -3.47 15.57
C LEU A 486 11.14 -4.81 15.24
N PRO A 487 11.89 -5.92 15.27
CA PRO A 487 11.33 -7.23 14.99
C PRO A 487 10.36 -7.67 16.09
N VAL A 488 9.34 -8.42 15.69
CA VAL A 488 8.53 -9.24 16.58
C VAL A 488 9.22 -10.58 16.72
N VAL A 489 9.46 -11.01 17.96
CA VAL A 489 10.08 -12.31 18.23
C VAL A 489 9.15 -13.16 19.07
N SER A 490 9.27 -14.48 18.95
CA SER A 490 8.54 -15.47 19.73
C SER A 490 9.48 -16.58 20.20
N GLY A 491 9.28 -17.09 21.40
CA GLY A 491 10.13 -18.08 22.05
C GLY A 491 11.39 -17.50 22.70
N ILE A 492 11.65 -16.23 22.49
CA ILE A 492 12.71 -15.44 23.14
C ILE A 492 12.20 -14.05 23.50
N ALA A 493 12.90 -13.35 24.37
CA ALA A 493 12.72 -11.91 24.59
C ALA A 493 14.04 -11.17 24.35
N VAL A 494 13.97 -10.00 23.72
CA VAL A 494 15.13 -9.19 23.37
C VAL A 494 15.23 -7.96 24.27
N GLN A 495 16.46 -7.58 24.60
CA GLN A 495 16.78 -6.32 25.27
C GLN A 495 17.50 -5.43 24.27
N VAL A 496 17.01 -4.20 24.11
CA VAL A 496 17.57 -3.23 23.16
C VAL A 496 17.90 -1.93 23.86
N GLN A 497 18.91 -1.24 23.35
CA GLN A 497 19.24 0.12 23.73
C GLN A 497 19.02 1.03 22.52
N GLU A 498 18.32 2.12 22.73
CA GLU A 498 18.08 3.16 21.73
C GLU A 498 19.17 4.25 21.86
N ASN A 499 19.84 4.57 20.76
CA ASN A 499 20.89 5.57 20.68
C ASN A 499 20.62 6.50 19.49
N SER A 500 20.01 7.65 19.72
CA SER A 500 19.82 8.70 18.71
C SER A 500 19.23 8.18 17.37
N GLY A 501 18.19 7.36 17.45
CA GLY A 501 17.49 6.84 16.26
C GLY A 501 18.02 5.52 15.71
N SER A 502 19.04 4.94 16.33
CA SER A 502 19.51 3.57 16.05
C SER A 502 19.28 2.66 17.26
N TYR A 503 19.30 1.36 17.03
CA TYR A 503 19.11 0.37 18.07
C TYR A 503 20.34 -0.54 18.19
N THR A 504 20.65 -0.93 19.41
CA THR A 504 21.68 -1.92 19.70
C THR A 504 21.05 -3.06 20.49
N LEU A 505 21.27 -4.31 20.05
CA LEU A 505 20.88 -5.50 20.80
C LEU A 505 21.80 -5.67 21.99
N THR A 506 21.26 -5.62 23.22
CA THR A 506 22.04 -5.73 24.46
C THR A 506 21.89 -7.08 25.15
N GLY A 507 20.84 -7.85 24.84
CA GLY A 507 20.66 -9.18 25.41
C GLY A 507 19.49 -9.94 24.79
N ILE A 508 19.56 -11.26 24.91
CA ILE A 508 18.46 -12.18 24.59
C ILE A 508 18.26 -13.12 25.76
N THR A 509 16.99 -13.35 26.11
CA THR A 509 16.61 -14.36 27.08
C THR A 509 15.67 -15.40 26.44
N ARG A 510 15.77 -16.66 26.87
CA ARG A 510 14.88 -17.77 26.54
C ARG A 510 14.38 -18.40 27.82
N GLY A 511 13.06 -18.49 27.99
CA GLY A 511 12.49 -18.99 29.26
C GLY A 511 12.92 -18.19 30.48
N GLY A 512 13.19 -16.89 30.34
CA GLY A 512 13.66 -16.01 31.42
C GLY A 512 15.15 -16.13 31.79
N GLN A 513 15.92 -16.99 31.11
CA GLN A 513 17.36 -17.14 31.29
C GLN A 513 18.13 -16.54 30.12
N PRO A 514 19.34 -15.97 30.33
CA PRO A 514 20.20 -15.51 29.25
C PRO A 514 20.49 -16.64 28.26
N LEU A 515 20.32 -16.37 26.97
CA LEU A 515 20.67 -17.31 25.91
C LEU A 515 22.20 -17.55 25.91
N GLN A 516 22.61 -18.81 25.97
CA GLN A 516 24.03 -19.18 25.92
C GLN A 516 24.49 -19.32 24.45
N ASP A 517 25.78 -19.12 24.18
CA ASP A 517 26.32 -19.16 22.80
C ASP A 517 26.27 -20.59 22.21
N ASP A 518 26.34 -21.60 23.02
CA ASP A 518 26.28 -23.02 22.66
C ASP A 518 24.88 -23.64 22.70
N ASP A 519 23.86 -22.90 23.11
CA ASP A 519 22.47 -23.35 22.99
C ASP A 519 22.16 -23.71 21.54
N THR A 520 21.47 -24.82 21.31
CA THR A 520 20.99 -25.20 19.98
C THR A 520 19.50 -24.92 19.89
N VAL A 521 19.12 -24.18 18.85
CA VAL A 521 17.73 -23.75 18.62
C VAL A 521 17.33 -23.90 17.16
N THR A 522 16.07 -24.28 16.95
CA THR A 522 15.44 -24.20 15.63
C THR A 522 14.77 -22.85 15.47
N VAL A 523 15.05 -22.16 14.37
CA VAL A 523 14.61 -20.79 14.12
C VAL A 523 13.85 -20.71 12.81
N THR A 524 12.73 -20.00 12.81
CA THR A 524 12.05 -19.52 11.61
C THR A 524 12.16 -18.00 11.53
N CYS A 525 12.75 -17.50 10.46
CA CYS A 525 12.69 -16.08 10.10
C CYS A 525 11.58 -15.88 9.07
N LEU A 526 10.71 -14.89 9.29
CA LEU A 526 9.76 -14.43 8.29
C LEU A 526 10.32 -13.18 7.65
N ALA A 527 10.47 -13.17 6.33
CA ALA A 527 11.04 -12.02 5.63
C ALA A 527 10.72 -12.08 4.12
N THR A 528 10.84 -10.96 3.43
CA THR A 528 10.97 -10.95 1.98
C THR A 528 12.38 -11.35 1.57
N GLU A 529 12.59 -11.74 0.31
CA GLU A 529 13.93 -12.06 -0.20
C GLU A 529 14.91 -10.90 0.02
N LYS A 530 14.48 -9.67 -0.23
CA LYS A 530 15.28 -8.46 -0.01
C LYS A 530 15.72 -8.32 1.45
N GLN A 531 14.85 -8.59 2.40
CA GLN A 531 15.18 -8.52 3.83
C GLN A 531 16.12 -9.65 4.28
N MET A 532 16.02 -10.83 3.65
CA MET A 532 16.89 -11.96 3.95
C MET A 532 18.25 -11.91 3.22
N ALA A 533 18.35 -11.16 2.13
CA ALA A 533 19.56 -11.13 1.29
C ALA A 533 20.88 -10.93 2.09
N PRO A 534 20.98 -10.02 3.08
CA PRO A 534 22.20 -9.87 3.86
C PRO A 534 22.58 -11.13 4.68
N LEU A 535 21.59 -11.89 5.14
CA LEU A 535 21.80 -13.13 5.91
C LEU A 535 22.10 -14.33 5.02
N LEU A 536 21.65 -14.31 3.75
CA LEU A 536 21.85 -15.38 2.78
C LEU A 536 23.20 -15.30 2.05
N GLN A 537 23.91 -14.17 2.12
CA GLN A 537 25.24 -13.99 1.49
C GLN A 537 26.32 -14.90 2.10
N ASP A 538 26.13 -15.37 3.32
CA ASP A 538 27.04 -16.30 3.97
C ASP A 538 26.60 -17.75 3.69
N GLU A 539 27.24 -18.41 2.70
CA GLU A 539 26.93 -19.80 2.33
C GLU A 539 27.06 -20.80 3.49
N SER A 540 27.82 -20.48 4.53
CA SER A 540 27.91 -21.28 5.75
C SER A 540 26.62 -21.23 6.57
N ARG A 541 25.72 -20.30 6.27
CA ARG A 541 24.42 -20.05 6.93
C ARG A 541 23.24 -20.46 6.06
N ALA A 542 23.26 -21.64 5.49
CA ALA A 542 22.15 -22.10 4.64
C ALA A 542 20.82 -22.17 5.41
N PHE A 543 19.87 -21.33 5.00
CA PHE A 543 18.48 -21.40 5.43
C PHE A 543 17.67 -22.23 4.44
N GLU A 544 16.78 -23.05 4.97
CA GLU A 544 15.75 -23.72 4.18
C GLU A 544 14.60 -22.72 3.94
N ARG A 545 14.40 -22.35 2.68
CA ARG A 545 13.28 -21.48 2.27
C ARG A 545 12.00 -22.32 2.15
N GLY A 546 10.90 -21.82 2.70
CA GLY A 546 9.59 -22.44 2.54
C GLY A 546 9.13 -22.46 1.08
N GLU A 547 8.37 -23.47 0.68
CA GLU A 547 7.83 -23.61 -0.69
C GLU A 547 6.69 -22.63 -0.96
N ALA A 548 5.88 -22.31 0.07
CA ALA A 548 4.76 -21.39 -0.02
C ALA A 548 5.05 -20.08 0.75
N THR A 549 4.35 -19.01 0.34
CA THR A 549 4.34 -17.77 1.14
C THR A 549 3.73 -18.03 2.52
N VAL A 550 4.13 -17.25 3.52
CA VAL A 550 3.60 -17.33 4.89
C VAL A 550 2.07 -17.19 4.89
N ARG A 551 1.54 -16.31 4.05
CA ARG A 551 0.10 -16.08 3.90
C ARG A 551 -0.64 -17.31 3.36
N ASN A 552 -0.06 -18.04 2.40
CA ASN A 552 -0.64 -19.26 1.87
C ASN A 552 -0.56 -20.41 2.88
N ALA A 553 0.58 -20.59 3.55
CA ALA A 553 0.74 -21.60 4.60
C ALA A 553 -0.23 -21.36 5.77
N TRP A 554 -0.42 -20.10 6.16
CA TRP A 554 -1.40 -19.68 7.16
C TRP A 554 -2.83 -20.03 6.71
N SER A 555 -3.18 -19.67 5.48
CA SER A 555 -4.50 -19.94 4.86
C SER A 555 -4.83 -21.42 4.82
N GLU A 556 -3.85 -22.26 4.46
CA GLU A 556 -3.98 -23.73 4.43
C GLU A 556 -4.19 -24.30 5.84
N ALA A 557 -3.41 -23.83 6.82
CA ALA A 557 -3.56 -24.29 8.22
C ALA A 557 -4.94 -23.93 8.79
N LEU A 558 -5.46 -22.75 8.49
CA LEU A 558 -6.80 -22.32 8.87
C LEU A 558 -7.88 -23.22 8.25
N SER A 559 -7.78 -23.51 6.97
CA SER A 559 -8.72 -24.40 6.26
C SER A 559 -8.70 -25.82 6.82
N GLY A 560 -7.57 -26.27 7.36
CA GLY A 560 -7.41 -27.56 8.04
C GLY A 560 -8.02 -27.62 9.45
N GLY A 561 -8.54 -26.51 9.98
CA GLY A 561 -9.19 -26.43 11.30
C GLY A 561 -8.25 -26.68 12.48
N SER A 562 -6.93 -26.58 12.29
CA SER A 562 -5.92 -26.95 13.29
C SER A 562 -5.30 -25.75 14.02
N VAL A 563 -5.76 -24.53 13.73
CA VAL A 563 -5.17 -23.31 14.29
C VAL A 563 -5.92 -22.86 15.54
N THR A 564 -5.17 -22.67 16.62
CA THR A 564 -5.61 -21.97 17.83
C THR A 564 -4.63 -20.84 18.09
N LEU A 565 -5.13 -19.64 18.35
CA LEU A 565 -4.29 -18.50 18.65
C LEU A 565 -3.58 -18.71 19.99
N ALA A 566 -2.27 -18.51 19.98
CA ALA A 566 -1.45 -18.59 21.18
C ALA A 566 -1.56 -17.31 22.01
N ALA A 567 -1.40 -17.40 23.33
CA ALA A 567 -1.35 -16.22 24.20
C ALA A 567 -0.17 -15.30 23.83
N PRO A 568 -0.29 -13.97 24.03
CA PRO A 568 0.81 -13.05 23.81
C PRO A 568 1.88 -13.20 24.88
N GLU A 569 3.13 -12.94 24.50
CA GLU A 569 4.28 -12.86 25.40
C GLU A 569 4.92 -11.48 25.27
N SER A 570 5.47 -10.96 26.37
CA SER A 570 6.33 -9.76 26.30
C SER A 570 7.66 -10.16 25.65
N TYR A 571 7.97 -9.58 24.52
CA TYR A 571 9.11 -9.98 23.70
C TYR A 571 10.23 -8.93 23.56
N ILE A 572 10.01 -7.71 24.07
CA ILE A 572 10.98 -6.63 23.96
C ILE A 572 11.03 -5.80 25.24
N THR A 573 12.24 -5.40 25.63
CA THR A 573 12.47 -4.42 26.69
C THR A 573 13.57 -3.45 26.27
N PHE A 574 13.38 -2.17 26.62
CA PHE A 574 14.38 -1.14 26.40
C PHE A 574 15.19 -0.96 27.68
N GLY A 575 16.52 -1.14 27.59
CA GLY A 575 17.44 -0.85 28.68
C GLY A 575 17.39 0.64 29.03
N GLY A 576 17.01 0.96 30.27
CA GLY A 576 17.18 2.30 30.81
C GLY A 576 18.67 2.60 30.99
N GLY A 577 19.18 3.64 30.36
CA GLY A 577 20.46 4.23 30.75
C GLY A 577 20.37 4.59 32.23
N VAL A 578 21.20 3.97 33.06
CA VAL A 578 21.40 4.41 34.43
C VAL A 578 21.93 5.84 34.33
N MET A 579 21.08 6.83 34.57
CA MET A 579 21.57 8.17 34.91
C MET A 579 22.39 7.99 36.18
N ARG A 580 23.72 7.92 36.03
CA ARG A 580 24.61 8.17 37.14
C ARG A 580 24.38 9.64 37.53
N CYS A 581 23.60 9.87 38.58
CA CYS A 581 23.64 11.12 39.30
C CYS A 581 25.10 11.32 39.75
N GLY A 582 25.83 12.12 39.00
CA GLY A 582 27.08 12.69 39.47
C GLY A 582 26.80 13.51 40.71
N ARG A 583 27.26 13.03 41.86
CA ARG A 583 27.42 13.84 43.06
C ARG A 583 28.54 14.84 42.77
N SER A 584 28.23 16.11 42.78
CA SER A 584 28.99 17.16 43.52
C SER A 584 28.24 18.49 43.38
#